data_80a724ffa131262463fa492e7f650444
#
_entry.id   80a724ffa131262463fa492e7f650444
#
_cell.length_a   1.000
_cell.length_b   1.000
_cell.length_c   1.000
_cell.angle_alpha   90.00
_cell.angle_beta   90.00
_cell.angle_gamma   90.00
#
_symmetry.space_group_name_H-M   'P 1'
#
loop_
_entity.id
_entity.type
_entity.pdbx_description
1 polymer ?
#
loop_
_entity_poly.entity_id
_entity_poly.type
_entity_poly.pdbx_seq_one_letter_code
_entity_poly.pdbx_strand_id
1 'polypeptide(L)'
;MFMYDLIIVGGGPGGVAAGIYAARKKIKTALITDTIGGQSLVSADVQNWIGTKSVSGFDLGKMLEEHLRAQEDMEVMDGDLVSAVEDAGDRFKISTKSGKNLEAKYL
;
A
#
# COMPACT_ATOMS: atom_id res chain seq x y z
N MET A 1 -14.60 13.39 -5.74
CA MET A 1 -13.44 12.68 -6.35
C MET A 1 -12.16 13.23 -5.75
N PHE A 2 -11.25 12.33 -5.33
CA PHE A 2 -10.01 12.73 -4.70
C PHE A 2 -8.85 12.57 -5.67
N MET A 3 -8.01 13.59 -5.72
CA MET A 3 -6.78 13.58 -6.49
C MET A 3 -5.61 13.37 -5.54
N TYR A 4 -4.83 12.33 -5.80
CA TYR A 4 -3.59 12.03 -5.09
C TYR A 4 -2.41 12.31 -6.02
N ASP A 5 -1.25 12.54 -5.44
CA ASP A 5 -0.02 12.58 -6.23
C ASP A 5 0.38 11.16 -6.62
N LEU A 6 0.18 10.21 -5.71
CA LEU A 6 0.54 8.82 -5.92
C LEU A 6 -0.52 7.89 -5.33
N ILE A 7 -0.89 6.86 -6.09
CA ILE A 7 -1.67 5.74 -5.56
C ILE A 7 -0.82 4.48 -5.68
N ILE A 8 -0.74 3.74 -4.58
CA ILE A 8 -0.04 2.47 -4.51
C ILE A 8 -1.07 1.36 -4.47
N VAL A 9 -0.92 0.39 -5.35
CA VAL A 9 -1.81 -0.76 -5.43
C VAL A 9 -1.10 -1.97 -4.83
N GLY A 10 -1.62 -2.43 -3.71
CA GLY A 10 -1.06 -3.58 -3.01
C GLY A 10 -0.35 -3.20 -1.72
N GLY A 11 -0.58 -4.00 -0.67
CA GLY A 11 -0.06 -3.76 0.67
C GLY A 11 0.92 -4.82 1.16
N GLY A 12 1.62 -5.50 0.25
CA GLY A 12 2.75 -6.35 0.62
C GLY A 12 3.97 -5.52 1.01
N PRO A 13 5.10 -6.18 1.31
CA PRO A 13 6.31 -5.45 1.74
C PRO A 13 6.74 -4.35 0.78
N GLY A 14 6.67 -4.60 -0.52
CA GLY A 14 7.02 -3.60 -1.54
C GLY A 14 6.10 -2.39 -1.53
N GLY A 15 4.79 -2.62 -1.45
CA GLY A 15 3.81 -1.54 -1.39
C GLY A 15 3.96 -0.71 -0.12
N VAL A 16 4.15 -1.37 1.02
CA VAL A 16 4.36 -0.69 2.30
C VAL A 16 5.64 0.16 2.25
N ALA A 17 6.73 -0.39 1.72
CA ALA A 17 7.98 0.35 1.57
C ALA A 17 7.77 1.60 0.71
N ALA A 18 7.13 1.45 -0.45
CA ALA A 18 6.83 2.59 -1.31
C ALA A 18 6.00 3.65 -0.59
N GLY A 19 5.00 3.21 0.18
CA GLY A 19 4.13 4.11 0.94
C GLY A 19 4.89 4.90 1.99
N ILE A 20 5.74 4.22 2.75
CA ILE A 20 6.53 4.88 3.79
C ILE A 20 7.49 5.91 3.18
N TYR A 21 8.19 5.56 2.12
CA TYR A 21 9.09 6.50 1.45
C TYR A 21 8.33 7.70 0.88
N ALA A 22 7.20 7.46 0.25
CA ALA A 22 6.38 8.54 -0.29
C ALA A 22 5.88 9.49 0.81
N ALA A 23 5.40 8.94 1.91
CA ALA A 23 4.92 9.73 3.05
C ALA A 23 6.04 10.57 3.66
N ARG A 24 7.24 10.00 3.79
CA ARG A 24 8.39 10.74 4.33
C ARG A 24 8.80 11.90 3.42
N LYS A 25 8.49 11.82 2.14
CA LYS A 25 8.73 12.92 1.18
C LYS A 25 7.53 13.86 1.08
N LYS A 26 6.50 13.65 1.90
CA LYS A 26 5.27 14.46 1.96
C LYS A 26 4.52 14.46 0.62
N ILE A 27 4.58 13.35 -0.08
CA ILE A 27 3.80 13.13 -1.29
C ILE A 27 2.42 12.66 -0.86
N LYS A 28 1.38 13.32 -1.33
CA LYS A 28 0.00 12.95 -1.00
C LYS A 28 -0.31 11.60 -1.61
N THR A 29 -0.40 10.57 -0.77
CA THR A 29 -0.43 9.18 -1.20
C THR A 29 -1.62 8.43 -0.61
N ALA A 30 -2.21 7.56 -1.42
CA ALA A 30 -3.15 6.54 -0.94
C ALA A 30 -2.59 5.17 -1.28
N LEU A 31 -2.79 4.21 -0.40
CA LEU A 31 -2.46 2.81 -0.63
C LEU A 31 -3.74 2.00 -0.54
N ILE A 32 -4.02 1.23 -1.58
CA ILE A 32 -5.24 0.42 -1.68
C ILE A 32 -4.84 -1.04 -1.68
N THR A 33 -5.36 -1.80 -0.75
CA THR A 33 -5.06 -3.22 -0.62
C THR A 33 -6.21 -3.97 0.03
N ASP A 34 -6.33 -5.24 -0.30
CA ASP A 34 -7.26 -6.13 0.40
C ASP A 34 -6.77 -6.37 1.84
N THR A 35 -5.51 -6.73 1.99
CA THR A 35 -4.90 -7.03 3.28
C THR A 35 -3.47 -6.50 3.31
N ILE A 36 -3.11 -5.82 4.39
CA ILE A 36 -1.72 -5.37 4.59
C ILE A 36 -0.88 -6.57 4.99
N GLY A 37 0.32 -6.69 4.39
CA GLY A 37 1.23 -7.82 4.60
C GLY A 37 1.30 -8.75 3.39
N GLY A 38 0.24 -8.83 2.60
CA GLY A 38 0.21 -9.59 1.36
C GLY A 38 0.60 -11.06 1.55
N GLN A 39 1.45 -11.56 0.68
CA GLN A 39 1.90 -12.95 0.71
C GLN A 39 2.74 -13.29 1.95
N SER A 40 3.31 -12.28 2.61
CA SER A 40 4.08 -12.52 3.83
C SER A 40 3.25 -13.15 4.94
N LEU A 41 1.94 -12.87 4.97
CA LEU A 41 1.05 -13.38 6.02
C LEU A 41 0.93 -14.90 6.02
N VAL A 42 1.14 -15.55 4.88
CA VAL A 42 1.02 -17.02 4.78
C VAL A 42 2.31 -17.75 5.12
N SER A 43 3.41 -17.03 5.28
CA SER A 43 4.69 -17.64 5.65
C SER A 43 4.74 -17.90 7.14
N ALA A 44 5.10 -19.14 7.53
CA ALA A 44 5.28 -19.48 8.93
C ALA A 44 6.55 -18.87 9.51
N ASP A 45 7.59 -18.74 8.69
CA ASP A 45 8.90 -18.26 9.12
C ASP A 45 9.59 -17.53 7.97
N VAL A 46 9.91 -16.28 8.19
CA VAL A 46 10.60 -15.42 7.22
C VAL A 46 12.02 -15.20 7.72
N GLN A 47 13.01 -15.65 6.95
CA GLN A 47 14.41 -15.58 7.32
C GLN A 47 15.26 -14.68 6.41
N ASN A 48 14.62 -14.02 5.47
CA ASN A 48 15.30 -13.14 4.52
C ASN A 48 14.86 -11.67 4.63
N TRP A 49 14.24 -11.33 5.75
CA TRP A 49 13.96 -9.93 6.06
C TRP A 49 15.18 -9.35 6.78
N ILE A 50 15.93 -8.53 6.05
CA ILE A 50 17.21 -8.02 6.55
C ILE A 50 17.02 -7.24 7.84
N GLY A 51 17.83 -7.56 8.83
CA GLY A 51 17.74 -6.96 10.16
C GLY A 51 16.99 -7.81 11.17
N THR A 52 16.36 -8.91 10.72
CA THR A 52 15.64 -9.84 11.57
C THR A 52 16.03 -11.26 11.15
N LYS A 53 16.55 -12.05 12.08
CA LYS A 53 16.99 -13.43 11.75
C LYS A 53 15.84 -14.32 11.34
N SER A 54 14.72 -14.18 12.03
CA SER A 54 13.54 -15.03 11.82
C SER A 54 12.33 -14.29 12.38
N VAL A 55 11.24 -14.26 11.64
CA VAL A 55 9.99 -13.65 12.08
C VAL A 55 8.85 -14.37 11.37
N SER A 56 7.73 -14.60 12.07
CA SER A 56 6.56 -15.16 11.42
C SER A 56 6.01 -14.15 10.42
N GLY A 57 5.40 -14.65 9.36
CA GLY A 57 4.76 -13.78 8.38
C GLY A 57 3.68 -12.90 9.01
N PHE A 58 2.95 -13.45 9.98
CA PHE A 58 1.93 -12.68 10.70
C PHE A 58 2.55 -11.52 11.48
N ASP A 59 3.62 -11.75 12.20
CA ASP A 59 4.29 -10.70 12.97
C ASP A 59 4.93 -9.67 12.05
N LEU A 60 5.55 -10.11 10.95
CA LEU A 60 6.10 -9.19 9.96
C LEU A 60 4.99 -8.31 9.38
N GLY A 61 3.85 -8.90 9.03
CA GLY A 61 2.71 -8.15 8.52
C GLY A 61 2.23 -7.08 9.49
N LYS A 62 2.18 -7.41 10.78
CA LYS A 62 1.81 -6.44 11.82
C LYS A 62 2.82 -5.31 11.94
N MET A 63 4.11 -5.63 11.90
CA MET A 63 5.17 -4.61 11.94
C MET A 63 5.05 -3.66 10.75
N LEU A 64 4.80 -4.20 9.55
CA LEU A 64 4.64 -3.39 8.34
C LEU A 64 3.41 -2.49 8.45
N GLU A 65 2.30 -3.02 8.94
CA GLU A 65 1.07 -2.25 9.10
C GLU A 65 1.25 -1.12 10.10
N GLU A 66 1.83 -1.39 11.25
CA GLU A 66 2.08 -0.37 12.27
C GLU A 66 2.96 0.75 11.73
N HIS A 67 4.02 0.38 11.02
CA HIS A 67 4.93 1.37 10.45
C HIS A 67 4.24 2.24 9.39
N LEU A 68 3.44 1.61 8.52
CA LEU A 68 2.69 2.33 7.49
C LEU A 68 1.69 3.31 8.11
N ARG A 69 0.91 2.83 9.08
CA ARG A 69 -0.14 3.65 9.70
C ARG A 69 0.40 4.75 10.60
N ALA A 70 1.66 4.67 10.99
CA ALA A 70 2.32 5.72 11.76
C ALA A 70 2.68 6.94 10.90
N GLN A 71 2.64 6.80 9.56
CA GLN A 71 2.96 7.91 8.68
C GLN A 71 1.82 8.91 8.62
N GLU A 72 2.16 10.20 8.64
CA GLU A 72 1.22 11.27 8.38
C GLU A 72 0.99 11.40 6.88
N ASP A 73 -0.12 12.02 6.48
CA ASP A 73 -0.46 12.29 5.08
C ASP A 73 -0.58 11.04 4.19
N MET A 74 -0.76 9.88 4.81
CA MET A 74 -0.97 8.63 4.12
C MET A 74 -2.40 8.15 4.34
N GLU A 75 -3.11 7.85 3.26
CA GLU A 75 -4.44 7.25 3.36
C GLU A 75 -4.33 5.77 3.03
N VAL A 76 -4.68 4.93 4.00
CA VAL A 76 -4.65 3.48 3.85
C VAL A 76 -6.07 2.99 3.67
N MET A 77 -6.34 2.39 2.51
CA MET A 77 -7.63 1.80 2.17
C MET A 77 -7.49 0.29 2.13
N ASP A 78 -7.59 -0.34 3.29
CA ASP A 78 -7.57 -1.80 3.41
C ASP A 78 -8.97 -2.38 3.26
N GLY A 79 -9.05 -3.64 2.93
CA GLY A 79 -10.32 -4.31 2.68
C GLY A 79 -10.93 -3.93 1.33
N ASP A 80 -10.14 -3.41 0.40
CA ASP A 80 -10.61 -3.04 -0.92
C ASP A 80 -9.59 -3.48 -1.98
N LEU A 81 -10.04 -3.61 -3.20
CA LEU A 81 -9.20 -4.04 -4.31
C LEU A 81 -9.39 -3.10 -5.49
N VAL A 82 -8.31 -2.77 -6.16
CA VAL A 82 -8.38 -2.05 -7.42
C VAL A 82 -8.94 -2.98 -8.48
N SER A 83 -10.01 -2.56 -9.14
CA SER A 83 -10.67 -3.34 -10.19
C SER A 83 -10.29 -2.88 -11.60
N ALA A 84 -9.92 -1.62 -11.76
CA ALA A 84 -9.56 -1.07 -13.06
C ALA A 84 -8.64 0.13 -12.90
N VAL A 85 -7.73 0.27 -13.85
CA VAL A 85 -6.85 1.44 -13.98
C VAL A 85 -6.96 1.93 -15.43
N GLU A 86 -7.20 3.23 -15.58
CA GLU A 86 -7.24 3.88 -16.88
C GLU A 86 -6.15 4.94 -16.94
N ASP A 87 -5.31 4.88 -17.95
CA ASP A 87 -4.34 5.93 -18.25
C ASP A 87 -5.04 7.00 -19.06
N ALA A 88 -5.33 8.13 -18.44
CA ALA A 88 -6.03 9.23 -19.07
C ALA A 88 -5.07 10.28 -19.67
N GLY A 89 -3.78 9.97 -19.77
CA GLY A 89 -2.76 10.83 -20.37
C GLY A 89 -2.02 11.66 -19.34
N ASP A 90 -2.71 12.58 -18.68
CA ASP A 90 -2.14 13.44 -17.66
C ASP A 90 -2.31 12.90 -16.24
N ARG A 91 -3.07 11.84 -16.09
CA ARG A 91 -3.35 11.22 -14.79
C ARG A 91 -3.86 9.81 -14.99
N PHE A 92 -3.92 9.07 -13.89
CA PHE A 92 -4.52 7.75 -13.84
C PHE A 92 -5.86 7.82 -13.14
N LYS A 93 -6.84 7.09 -13.65
CA LYS A 93 -8.16 6.92 -13.02
C LYS A 93 -8.24 5.51 -12.48
N ILE A 94 -8.54 5.39 -11.19
CA ILE A 94 -8.52 4.11 -10.49
C ILE A 94 -9.93 3.84 -9.95
N SER A 95 -10.44 2.64 -10.24
CA SER A 95 -11.71 2.17 -9.71
C SER A 95 -11.47 1.00 -8.79
N THR A 96 -12.25 0.92 -7.70
CA THR A 96 -12.12 -0.18 -6.75
C THR A 96 -13.38 -1.03 -6.74
N LYS A 97 -13.27 -2.24 -6.19
CA LYS A 97 -14.40 -3.16 -6.07
C LYS A 97 -15.52 -2.60 -5.20
N SER A 98 -15.19 -1.79 -4.20
CA SER A 98 -16.19 -1.15 -3.35
C SER A 98 -16.91 0.01 -4.02
N GLY A 99 -16.52 0.38 -5.23
CA GLY A 99 -17.16 1.44 -6.00
C GLY A 99 -16.53 2.81 -5.87
N LYS A 100 -15.33 2.90 -5.30
CA LYS A 100 -14.59 4.17 -5.23
C LYS A 100 -13.96 4.50 -6.58
N ASN A 101 -13.93 5.78 -6.90
CA ASN A 101 -13.27 6.31 -8.09
C ASN A 101 -12.26 7.36 -7.64
N LEU A 102 -11.00 7.13 -7.96
CA LEU A 102 -9.90 7.95 -7.51
C LEU A 102 -9.04 8.36 -8.70
N GLU A 103 -8.27 9.43 -8.52
CA GLU A 103 -7.33 9.88 -9.55
C GLU A 103 -5.97 10.12 -8.91
N ALA A 104 -4.91 9.86 -9.67
CA ALA A 104 -3.55 10.10 -9.25
C ALA A 104 -2.68 10.51 -10.41
N LYS A 105 -1.64 11.29 -10.12
CA LYS A 105 -0.64 11.65 -11.13
C LYS A 105 0.27 10.45 -11.44
N TYR A 106 0.58 9.67 -10.43
CA TYR A 106 1.49 8.52 -10.53
C TYR A 106 0.86 7.29 -9.89
N LEU A 107 1.30 6.15 -10.36
CA LEU A 107 0.81 4.86 -9.90
C LEU A 107 1.98 3.90 -9.67
#